data_d658f188155de1c69e1d013a2655156f
#
_entry.id   d658f188155de1c69e1d013a2655156f
#
_cell.length_a   1.000
_cell.length_b   1.000
_cell.length_c   1.000
_cell.angle_alpha   90.00
_cell.angle_beta   90.00
_cell.angle_gamma   90.00
#
_symmetry.space_group_name_H-M   'P 1'
#
loop_
_entity.id
_entity.type
_entity.pdbx_description
1 polymer ?
#
loop_
_entity_poly.entity_id
_entity_poly.type
_entity_poly.pdbx_seq_one_letter_code
_entity_poly.pdbx_strand_id
1 'polypeptide(L)'
;MRIVIVLATALVFAFAGCRDTGKPAAGESAKGESEGEVSEIVELLAKFAPTEIGVEDAKIPEKHRGVIKKLVEAAVILDELFLLQVDSRNKTWREKIAGDSGLETTLAVFDIMYGPWNRLDHNKPFWGNVEKPKGVNYYPQDITKEEVEQWIADHPGQKEVFTGYFTRIERDGNGLKAVPYAEAYKDYLEPAARLLDEAAGLAEDTRLKKYLKSRAAAFLSNEYRQSDMDWMDLGDGDIEVVIGPYEVYEDELFGYKAAFEAFITIRDPIDSAQLEKIKSYIPDMEKFLPIPDEHKNLERGSESPISVVDVLFTAGDARAGVQTLAFNLPNDEVVREKKGSKKVMLKNVANAKYEQILVPIARRLIDDEQVENVSFKAFFNHTLVHEIAHGLGPGNITIEKDGRKVETSVNAELKELYPVIEEAKADTLGMYFNYMLIDKGMHTAEFMQSVYASFLGGFFRSVRFGANEAHGRANLIQFNYLTGKGAIVRGDNGKYTYVEDRMPEAVKALAHDLLMIEAQGDYDGAKAFVEKYGEMPTDMKEALDSLSDIPTDIRPSYLIEKQMASW
;
A
#
# COMPACT_ATOMS: atom_id res chain seq x y z
N MET A 1 -6.87 -31.24 -6.96
CA MET A 1 -6.10 -32.33 -6.34
C MET A 1 -4.93 -31.68 -5.64
N ARG A 2 -5.07 -31.45 -4.35
CA ARG A 2 -4.12 -30.70 -3.52
C ARG A 2 -2.92 -31.58 -3.23
N ILE A 3 -1.72 -31.15 -3.54
CA ILE A 3 -0.48 -31.75 -3.04
C ILE A 3 0.02 -30.82 -1.94
N VAL A 4 -0.20 -31.25 -0.70
CA VAL A 4 0.45 -30.70 0.48
C VAL A 4 1.70 -31.55 0.69
N ILE A 5 2.88 -30.95 0.56
CA ILE A 5 4.12 -31.60 0.99
C ILE A 5 4.35 -31.21 2.44
N VAL A 6 3.95 -32.11 3.35
CA VAL A 6 4.33 -32.07 4.75
C VAL A 6 5.51 -33.01 4.93
N LEU A 7 6.68 -32.50 5.23
CA LEU A 7 7.79 -33.27 5.80
C LEU A 7 7.86 -32.95 7.30
N ALA A 8 7.18 -33.75 8.09
CA ALA A 8 7.33 -33.76 9.53
C ALA A 8 8.16 -34.96 9.93
N THR A 9 9.35 -34.75 10.44
CA THR A 9 10.13 -35.76 11.16
C THR A 9 9.87 -35.59 12.65
N ALA A 10 9.09 -36.50 13.22
CA ALA A 10 8.80 -36.55 14.65
C ALA A 10 9.99 -37.16 15.41
N LEU A 11 10.49 -36.46 16.40
CA LEU A 11 11.31 -37.03 17.49
C LEU A 11 10.45 -37.07 18.75
N VAL A 12 10.13 -38.27 19.18
CA VAL A 12 9.44 -38.59 20.44
C VAL A 12 10.47 -38.57 21.56
N PHE A 13 10.30 -37.73 22.56
CA PHE A 13 10.89 -37.88 23.88
C PHE A 13 9.78 -38.02 24.92
N ALA A 14 9.71 -39.21 25.50
CA ALA A 14 8.87 -39.48 26.64
C ALA A 14 9.56 -39.01 27.92
N PHE A 15 8.88 -38.21 28.74
CA PHE A 15 9.18 -38.06 30.13
C PHE A 15 7.92 -38.28 30.97
N ALA A 16 8.08 -39.19 31.91
CA ALA A 16 7.06 -39.59 32.85
C ALA A 16 6.98 -38.68 34.07
N GLY A 17 5.75 -38.35 34.45
CA GLY A 17 5.31 -38.33 35.85
C GLY A 17 5.55 -37.12 36.69
N CYS A 18 4.45 -36.37 36.98
CA CYS A 18 3.96 -36.20 38.35
C CYS A 18 2.52 -35.63 38.28
N ARG A 19 1.62 -36.33 38.97
CA ARG A 19 0.22 -35.88 39.13
C ARG A 19 0.18 -34.73 40.15
N ASP A 20 -0.54 -33.66 39.76
CA ASP A 20 -1.21 -32.81 40.74
C ASP A 20 -2.65 -32.52 40.26
N THR A 21 -3.59 -32.74 41.17
CA THR A 21 -5.03 -32.74 40.91
C THR A 21 -5.60 -31.36 41.16
N GLY A 22 -5.62 -30.51 40.12
CA GLY A 22 -6.41 -29.29 40.08
C GLY A 22 -7.59 -29.47 39.12
N LYS A 23 -8.82 -29.25 39.58
CA LYS A 23 -10.03 -29.28 38.76
C LYS A 23 -9.91 -28.32 37.58
N PRO A 24 -10.23 -28.74 36.37
CA PRO A 24 -10.31 -27.82 35.25
C PRO A 24 -11.54 -26.92 35.39
N ALA A 25 -11.35 -25.62 35.23
CA ALA A 25 -12.42 -24.68 34.99
C ALA A 25 -13.15 -25.08 33.68
N ALA A 26 -14.48 -24.95 33.71
CA ALA A 26 -15.36 -25.33 32.64
C ALA A 26 -14.93 -24.70 31.31
N GLY A 27 -14.66 -25.56 30.31
CA GLY A 27 -14.37 -25.11 28.97
C GLY A 27 -15.56 -24.35 28.38
N GLU A 28 -15.29 -23.16 27.89
CA GLU A 28 -16.20 -22.51 26.94
C GLU A 28 -16.26 -23.36 25.68
N SER A 29 -17.37 -24.08 25.52
CA SER A 29 -17.73 -24.68 24.26
C SER A 29 -17.95 -23.56 23.26
N ALA A 30 -17.19 -23.53 22.17
CA ALA A 30 -17.46 -22.67 21.02
C ALA A 30 -18.93 -22.88 20.60
N LYS A 31 -19.78 -21.86 20.84
CA LYS A 31 -21.08 -21.77 20.20
C LYS A 31 -20.81 -21.70 18.72
N GLY A 32 -21.48 -22.54 17.92
CA GLY A 32 -21.48 -22.40 16.46
C GLY A 32 -21.89 -20.97 16.08
N GLU A 33 -21.25 -20.43 15.05
CA GLU A 33 -21.57 -19.09 14.51
C GLU A 33 -23.08 -19.01 14.27
N SER A 34 -23.68 -17.86 14.61
CA SER A 34 -25.10 -17.63 14.31
C SER A 34 -25.29 -17.46 12.79
N GLU A 35 -26.48 -17.74 12.24
CA GLU A 35 -26.77 -17.53 10.82
C GLU A 35 -26.44 -16.10 10.36
N GLY A 36 -26.56 -15.10 11.25
CA GLY A 36 -26.20 -13.70 10.97
C GLY A 36 -24.68 -13.49 10.86
N GLU A 37 -23.87 -14.13 11.71
CA GLU A 37 -22.40 -14.04 11.66
C GLU A 37 -21.84 -14.71 10.39
N VAL A 38 -22.40 -15.83 9.99
CA VAL A 38 -22.05 -16.51 8.73
C VAL A 38 -22.34 -15.61 7.53
N SER A 39 -23.46 -14.86 7.53
CA SER A 39 -23.81 -13.93 6.47
C SER A 39 -22.78 -12.78 6.37
N GLU A 40 -22.39 -12.16 7.50
CA GLU A 40 -21.40 -11.07 7.54
C GLU A 40 -20.03 -11.52 7.00
N ILE A 41 -19.56 -12.73 7.32
CA ILE A 41 -18.28 -13.26 6.83
C ILE A 41 -18.32 -13.55 5.33
N VAL A 42 -19.45 -14.08 4.82
CA VAL A 42 -19.63 -14.30 3.37
C VAL A 42 -19.62 -12.98 2.61
N GLU A 43 -20.31 -11.96 3.13
CA GLU A 43 -20.31 -10.61 2.56
C GLU A 43 -18.92 -9.98 2.60
N LEU A 44 -18.16 -10.19 3.68
CA LEU A 44 -16.79 -9.70 3.79
C LEU A 44 -15.87 -10.38 2.77
N LEU A 45 -15.96 -11.71 2.58
CA LEU A 45 -15.20 -12.42 1.58
C LEU A 45 -15.52 -11.95 0.15
N ALA A 46 -16.79 -11.65 -0.12
CA ALA A 46 -17.26 -11.16 -1.43
C ALA A 46 -16.66 -9.79 -1.81
N LYS A 47 -16.15 -9.02 -0.84
CA LYS A 47 -15.43 -7.77 -1.11
C LYS A 47 -14.06 -7.98 -1.76
N PHE A 48 -13.56 -9.20 -1.84
CA PHE A 48 -12.24 -9.53 -2.37
C PHE A 48 -12.34 -10.48 -3.57
N ALA A 49 -12.19 -9.96 -4.79
CA ALA A 49 -12.25 -10.76 -6.01
C ALA A 49 -11.08 -11.75 -6.08
N PRO A 50 -11.34 -13.08 -6.20
CA PRO A 50 -10.26 -14.04 -6.43
C PRO A 50 -9.58 -13.76 -7.77
N THR A 51 -8.27 -13.45 -7.75
CA THR A 51 -7.55 -13.01 -8.93
C THR A 51 -6.18 -13.67 -9.01
N GLU A 52 -5.84 -14.27 -10.15
CA GLU A 52 -4.51 -14.83 -10.38
C GLU A 52 -3.55 -13.72 -10.82
N ILE A 53 -2.46 -13.52 -10.07
CA ILE A 53 -1.42 -12.51 -10.32
C ILE A 53 -0.13 -13.23 -10.75
N GLY A 54 0.56 -12.68 -11.72
CA GLY A 54 1.82 -13.18 -12.23
C GLY A 54 2.06 -12.82 -13.68
N VAL A 55 3.05 -13.42 -14.28
CA VAL A 55 3.37 -13.34 -15.72
C VAL A 55 3.50 -14.75 -16.30
N GLU A 56 3.30 -14.87 -17.61
CA GLU A 56 3.54 -16.14 -18.33
C GLU A 56 5.00 -16.60 -18.13
N ASP A 57 5.19 -17.90 -17.96
CA ASP A 57 6.52 -18.52 -17.74
C ASP A 57 7.56 -18.13 -18.81
N ALA A 58 7.13 -17.96 -20.05
CA ALA A 58 7.98 -17.52 -21.15
C ALA A 58 8.53 -16.08 -21.00
N LYS A 59 7.90 -15.26 -20.16
CA LYS A 59 8.38 -13.89 -19.84
C LYS A 59 9.41 -13.89 -18.71
N ILE A 60 9.63 -15.00 -18.02
CA ILE A 60 10.64 -15.15 -16.98
C ILE A 60 11.89 -15.81 -17.57
N PRO A 61 12.98 -15.06 -17.79
CA PRO A 61 14.21 -15.63 -18.33
C PRO A 61 14.72 -16.79 -17.47
N GLU A 62 15.17 -17.87 -18.10
CA GLU A 62 15.65 -19.08 -17.41
C GLU A 62 16.73 -18.78 -16.37
N LYS A 63 17.65 -17.85 -16.70
CA LYS A 63 18.73 -17.40 -15.80
C LYS A 63 18.23 -16.80 -14.47
N HIS A 64 16.97 -16.32 -14.40
CA HIS A 64 16.38 -15.73 -13.21
C HIS A 64 15.55 -16.69 -12.36
N ARG A 65 15.15 -17.85 -12.92
CA ARG A 65 14.25 -18.80 -12.24
C ARG A 65 14.82 -19.29 -10.90
N GLY A 66 16.09 -19.63 -10.85
CA GLY A 66 16.72 -20.06 -9.60
C GLY A 66 16.76 -18.98 -8.52
N VAL A 67 17.03 -17.73 -8.92
CA VAL A 67 17.01 -16.56 -8.01
C VAL A 67 15.60 -16.34 -7.49
N ILE A 68 14.61 -16.24 -8.39
CA ILE A 68 13.20 -15.99 -8.05
C ILE A 68 12.67 -17.08 -7.11
N LYS A 69 12.98 -18.36 -7.39
CA LYS A 69 12.58 -19.46 -6.52
C LYS A 69 13.08 -19.27 -5.08
N LYS A 70 14.35 -18.92 -4.90
CA LYS A 70 14.91 -18.67 -3.57
C LYS A 70 14.33 -17.44 -2.88
N LEU A 71 14.01 -16.41 -3.64
CA LEU A 71 13.34 -15.21 -3.12
C LEU A 71 11.91 -15.52 -2.66
N VAL A 72 11.14 -16.30 -3.42
CA VAL A 72 9.79 -16.74 -3.03
C VAL A 72 9.85 -17.65 -1.79
N GLU A 73 10.79 -18.59 -1.73
CA GLU A 73 11.02 -19.43 -0.54
C GLU A 73 11.31 -18.58 0.71
N ALA A 74 12.11 -17.53 0.59
CA ALA A 74 12.40 -16.58 1.68
C ALA A 74 11.16 -15.75 2.05
N ALA A 75 10.41 -15.27 1.05
CA ALA A 75 9.20 -14.49 1.26
C ALA A 75 8.11 -15.28 1.99
N VAL A 76 7.94 -16.57 1.72
CA VAL A 76 7.01 -17.46 2.45
C VAL A 76 7.35 -17.52 3.95
N ILE A 77 8.62 -17.52 4.32
CA ILE A 77 9.04 -17.47 5.72
C ILE A 77 8.63 -16.13 6.37
N LEU A 78 8.78 -15.02 5.64
CA LEU A 78 8.37 -13.71 6.13
C LEU A 78 6.85 -13.55 6.22
N ASP A 79 6.09 -14.26 5.38
CA ASP A 79 4.63 -14.33 5.46
C ASP A 79 4.17 -14.94 6.81
N GLU A 80 4.80 -16.04 7.22
CA GLU A 80 4.57 -16.64 8.53
C GLU A 80 5.04 -15.73 9.69
N LEU A 81 6.16 -15.02 9.50
CA LEU A 81 6.66 -14.06 10.48
C LEU A 81 5.68 -12.90 10.69
N PHE A 82 5.13 -12.35 9.60
CA PHE A 82 4.14 -11.28 9.71
C PHE A 82 2.87 -11.73 10.42
N LEU A 83 2.40 -12.95 10.17
CA LEU A 83 1.27 -13.53 10.90
C LEU A 83 1.53 -13.54 12.42
N LEU A 84 2.80 -13.83 12.84
CA LEU A 84 3.25 -13.73 14.24
C LEU A 84 3.35 -12.27 14.71
N GLN A 85 3.79 -11.33 13.86
CA GLN A 85 3.89 -9.91 14.23
C GLN A 85 2.51 -9.31 14.49
N VAL A 86 1.48 -9.73 13.77
CA VAL A 86 0.10 -9.29 14.03
C VAL A 86 -0.41 -9.81 15.37
N ASP A 87 -0.30 -11.10 15.62
CA ASP A 87 -0.64 -11.68 16.94
C ASP A 87 0.00 -13.07 17.11
N SER A 88 0.60 -13.31 18.27
CA SER A 88 1.24 -14.59 18.59
C SER A 88 0.29 -15.80 18.57
N ARG A 89 -1.02 -15.57 18.73
CA ARG A 89 -2.08 -16.58 18.73
C ARG A 89 -2.56 -16.95 17.32
N ASN A 90 -2.25 -16.13 16.32
CA ASN A 90 -2.78 -16.27 14.96
C ASN A 90 -2.51 -17.66 14.35
N LYS A 91 -1.33 -18.22 14.54
CA LYS A 91 -1.01 -19.55 14.06
C LYS A 91 -1.95 -20.62 14.62
N THR A 92 -2.15 -20.59 15.95
CA THR A 92 -3.05 -21.52 16.64
C THR A 92 -4.51 -21.30 16.24
N TRP A 93 -4.93 -20.05 16.09
CA TRP A 93 -6.29 -19.73 15.64
C TRP A 93 -6.53 -20.22 14.21
N ARG A 94 -5.59 -19.97 13.31
CA ARG A 94 -5.65 -20.43 11.93
C ARG A 94 -5.75 -21.96 11.85
N GLU A 95 -4.94 -22.70 12.61
CA GLU A 95 -4.99 -24.16 12.70
C GLU A 95 -6.34 -24.64 13.22
N LYS A 96 -6.91 -23.98 14.23
CA LYS A 96 -8.23 -24.30 14.79
C LYS A 96 -9.34 -24.09 13.76
N ILE A 97 -9.32 -22.96 13.04
CA ILE A 97 -10.29 -22.64 11.99
C ILE A 97 -10.16 -23.66 10.84
N ALA A 98 -8.95 -23.96 10.40
CA ALA A 98 -8.67 -24.90 9.33
C ALA A 98 -9.06 -26.35 9.67
N GLY A 99 -9.11 -26.69 10.96
CA GLY A 99 -9.55 -28.02 11.44
C GLY A 99 -11.06 -28.20 11.49
N ASP A 100 -11.85 -27.15 11.27
CA ASP A 100 -13.32 -27.17 11.27
C ASP A 100 -13.86 -27.00 9.85
N SER A 101 -14.48 -28.05 9.31
CA SER A 101 -15.02 -28.06 7.94
C SER A 101 -16.24 -27.14 7.73
N GLY A 102 -16.75 -26.49 8.78
CA GLY A 102 -17.78 -25.47 8.67
C GLY A 102 -17.23 -24.04 8.55
N LEU A 103 -15.89 -23.85 8.67
CA LEU A 103 -15.24 -22.56 8.74
C LEU A 103 -14.33 -22.22 7.54
N GLU A 104 -14.54 -22.85 6.37
CA GLU A 104 -13.70 -22.59 5.17
C GLU A 104 -13.78 -21.11 4.73
N THR A 105 -14.96 -20.48 4.83
CA THR A 105 -15.12 -19.05 4.50
C THR A 105 -14.40 -18.18 5.51
N THR A 106 -14.51 -18.49 6.80
CA THR A 106 -13.82 -17.82 7.90
C THR A 106 -12.30 -17.93 7.74
N LEU A 107 -11.78 -19.12 7.36
CA LEU A 107 -10.37 -19.32 7.07
C LEU A 107 -9.91 -18.45 5.90
N ALA A 108 -10.69 -18.37 4.84
CA ALA A 108 -10.34 -17.55 3.67
C ALA A 108 -10.27 -16.07 4.02
N VAL A 109 -11.19 -15.56 4.85
CA VAL A 109 -11.14 -14.18 5.35
C VAL A 109 -9.97 -13.97 6.31
N PHE A 110 -9.73 -14.92 7.21
CA PHE A 110 -8.60 -14.87 8.15
C PHE A 110 -7.26 -14.77 7.41
N ASP A 111 -7.09 -15.53 6.33
CA ASP A 111 -5.87 -15.51 5.52
C ASP A 111 -5.68 -14.19 4.76
N ILE A 112 -6.77 -13.53 4.34
CA ILE A 112 -6.71 -12.19 3.75
C ILE A 112 -6.33 -11.15 4.81
N MET A 113 -6.91 -11.23 5.99
CA MET A 113 -6.80 -10.22 7.05
C MET A 113 -5.58 -10.44 7.96
N TYR A 114 -4.89 -11.58 7.89
CA TYR A 114 -3.82 -12.00 8.81
C TYR A 114 -4.25 -11.99 10.28
N GLY A 115 -5.49 -12.43 10.53
CA GLY A 115 -6.08 -12.51 11.85
C GLY A 115 -7.60 -12.39 11.82
N PRO A 116 -8.26 -12.48 12.98
CA PRO A 116 -9.72 -12.50 13.06
C PRO A 116 -10.36 -11.10 13.03
N TRP A 117 -9.74 -10.11 12.37
CA TRP A 117 -10.15 -8.71 12.37
C TRP A 117 -10.39 -8.16 10.96
N ASN A 118 -11.53 -7.48 10.80
CA ASN A 118 -11.89 -6.84 9.54
C ASN A 118 -11.12 -5.52 9.34
N ARG A 119 -10.04 -5.56 8.55
CA ARG A 119 -9.21 -4.39 8.21
C ARG A 119 -9.97 -3.31 7.43
N LEU A 120 -11.11 -3.64 6.83
CA LEU A 120 -11.98 -2.68 6.12
C LEU A 120 -12.99 -1.98 7.05
N ASP A 121 -13.10 -2.42 8.32
CA ASP A 121 -14.04 -1.88 9.30
C ASP A 121 -13.37 -1.77 10.68
N HIS A 122 -12.39 -0.87 10.80
CA HIS A 122 -11.71 -0.51 12.06
C HIS A 122 -11.22 -1.71 12.90
N ASN A 123 -10.80 -2.78 12.25
CA ASN A 123 -10.36 -4.02 12.89
C ASN A 123 -11.44 -4.68 13.79
N LYS A 124 -12.74 -4.52 13.45
CA LYS A 124 -13.82 -5.21 14.14
C LYS A 124 -13.59 -6.73 14.07
N PRO A 125 -13.61 -7.45 15.21
CA PRO A 125 -13.44 -8.89 15.20
C PRO A 125 -14.61 -9.58 14.50
N PHE A 126 -14.31 -10.51 13.59
CA PHE A 126 -15.28 -11.35 12.90
C PHE A 126 -15.25 -12.81 13.39
N TRP A 127 -14.26 -13.18 14.21
CA TRP A 127 -14.16 -14.50 14.82
C TRP A 127 -13.50 -14.39 16.20
N GLY A 128 -13.99 -15.19 17.17
CA GLY A 128 -13.41 -15.32 18.51
C GLY A 128 -13.62 -14.15 19.47
N ASN A 129 -14.29 -13.06 19.05
CA ASN A 129 -14.63 -11.89 19.88
C ASN A 129 -13.45 -11.26 20.65
N VAL A 130 -12.27 -11.24 20.04
CA VAL A 130 -11.05 -10.68 20.62
C VAL A 130 -10.72 -9.38 19.91
N GLU A 131 -10.59 -8.29 20.64
CA GLU A 131 -10.15 -7.01 20.06
C GLU A 131 -8.69 -7.09 19.60
N LYS A 132 -8.37 -6.43 18.47
CA LYS A 132 -7.00 -6.29 17.98
C LYS A 132 -6.21 -5.38 18.93
N PRO A 133 -5.08 -5.83 19.51
CA PRO A 133 -4.23 -4.95 20.28
C PRO A 133 -3.65 -3.84 19.39
N LYS A 134 -3.69 -2.57 19.83
CA LYS A 134 -3.15 -1.43 19.04
C LYS A 134 -1.66 -1.57 18.72
N GLY A 135 -0.87 -2.11 19.64
CA GLY A 135 0.55 -2.38 19.42
C GLY A 135 0.82 -3.75 18.81
N VAL A 136 -0.22 -4.50 18.41
CA VAL A 136 -0.13 -5.88 17.91
C VAL A 136 0.85 -6.73 18.74
N ASN A 137 1.70 -7.54 18.13
CA ASN A 137 2.69 -8.33 18.87
C ASN A 137 4.09 -7.67 18.91
N TYR A 138 4.18 -6.37 18.62
CA TYR A 138 5.40 -5.59 18.84
C TYR A 138 5.58 -5.16 20.30
N TYR A 139 4.50 -5.21 21.07
CA TYR A 139 4.47 -4.83 22.49
C TYR A 139 3.75 -5.90 23.31
N PRO A 140 3.94 -5.91 24.66
CA PRO A 140 3.10 -6.70 25.55
C PRO A 140 1.61 -6.35 25.35
N GLN A 141 0.73 -7.35 25.37
CA GLN A 141 -0.71 -7.13 25.12
C GLN A 141 -1.40 -6.24 26.16
N ASP A 142 -0.85 -6.18 27.37
CA ASP A 142 -1.36 -5.41 28.49
C ASP A 142 -0.78 -3.99 28.58
N ILE A 143 0.08 -3.58 27.65
CA ILE A 143 0.78 -2.29 27.71
C ILE A 143 -0.13 -1.13 27.35
N THR A 144 0.12 0.03 27.97
CA THR A 144 -0.50 1.29 27.58
C THR A 144 0.53 2.24 26.96
N LYS A 145 0.04 3.21 26.20
CA LYS A 145 0.88 4.23 25.58
C LYS A 145 1.62 5.03 26.65
N GLU A 146 0.93 5.39 27.71
CA GLU A 146 1.44 6.16 28.84
C GLU A 146 2.57 5.41 29.57
N GLU A 147 2.46 4.07 29.69
CA GLU A 147 3.52 3.26 30.31
C GLU A 147 4.81 3.31 29.51
N VAL A 148 4.75 3.19 28.18
CA VAL A 148 5.93 3.27 27.31
C VAL A 148 6.53 4.67 27.33
N GLU A 149 5.70 5.71 27.26
CA GLU A 149 6.14 7.10 27.32
C GLU A 149 6.82 7.41 28.67
N GLN A 150 6.25 6.93 29.77
CA GLN A 150 6.85 7.09 31.11
C GLN A 150 8.17 6.33 31.22
N TRP A 151 8.22 5.08 30.67
CA TRP A 151 9.46 4.30 30.67
C TRP A 151 10.59 5.03 29.93
N ILE A 152 10.29 5.59 28.75
CA ILE A 152 11.25 6.36 27.94
C ILE A 152 11.69 7.63 28.70
N ALA A 153 10.77 8.31 29.39
CA ALA A 153 11.08 9.50 30.18
C ALA A 153 12.02 9.18 31.36
N ASP A 154 11.78 8.06 32.04
CA ASP A 154 12.59 7.59 33.14
C ASP A 154 13.94 6.99 32.72
N HIS A 155 14.04 6.55 31.43
CA HIS A 155 15.23 5.91 30.85
C HIS A 155 15.64 6.57 29.52
N PRO A 156 16.03 7.86 29.53
CA PRO A 156 16.26 8.63 28.28
C PRO A 156 17.36 8.03 27.38
N GLY A 157 18.31 7.27 27.96
CA GLY A 157 19.33 6.53 27.18
C GLY A 157 18.80 5.34 26.37
N GLN A 158 17.55 4.92 26.61
CA GLN A 158 16.90 3.83 25.87
C GLN A 158 15.92 4.34 24.81
N LYS A 159 15.71 5.66 24.70
CA LYS A 159 14.73 6.25 23.79
C LYS A 159 14.88 5.71 22.36
N GLU A 160 16.09 5.74 21.81
CA GLU A 160 16.38 5.34 20.42
C GLU A 160 15.96 3.89 20.14
N VAL A 161 16.28 2.95 21.04
CA VAL A 161 15.91 1.54 20.86
C VAL A 161 14.42 1.29 21.06
N PHE A 162 13.74 2.09 21.89
CA PHE A 162 12.30 1.97 22.12
C PHE A 162 11.47 2.57 20.98
N THR A 163 11.94 3.64 20.36
CA THR A 163 11.26 4.31 19.23
C THR A 163 11.76 3.82 17.86
N GLY A 164 12.80 2.96 17.82
CA GLY A 164 13.36 2.42 16.59
C GLY A 164 12.45 1.39 15.91
N TYR A 165 12.59 1.27 14.62
CA TYR A 165 11.73 0.43 13.74
C TYR A 165 11.87 -1.08 13.99
N PHE A 166 13.06 -1.53 14.40
CA PHE A 166 13.46 -2.95 14.33
C PHE A 166 13.65 -3.57 15.70
N THR A 167 12.78 -3.21 16.65
CA THR A 167 12.79 -3.78 18.00
C THR A 167 11.38 -4.14 18.46
N ARG A 168 11.26 -5.24 19.16
CA ARG A 168 10.07 -5.65 19.89
C ARG A 168 10.22 -5.25 21.36
N ILE A 169 9.18 -4.71 21.96
CA ILE A 169 9.17 -4.36 23.39
C ILE A 169 8.59 -5.55 24.17
N GLU A 170 9.28 -5.97 25.23
CA GLU A 170 8.89 -7.09 26.08
C GLU A 170 8.90 -6.70 27.55
N ARG A 171 8.15 -7.45 28.36
CA ARG A 171 8.24 -7.35 29.81
C ARG A 171 9.60 -7.88 30.32
N ASP A 172 10.24 -7.18 31.26
CA ASP A 172 11.44 -7.61 31.96
C ASP A 172 11.26 -7.40 33.46
N GLY A 173 10.76 -8.42 34.14
CA GLY A 173 10.29 -8.30 35.52
C GLY A 173 9.18 -7.27 35.62
N ASN A 174 9.41 -6.20 36.42
CA ASN A 174 8.48 -5.07 36.52
C ASN A 174 8.77 -3.95 35.52
N GLY A 175 9.71 -4.15 34.60
CA GLY A 175 10.13 -3.16 33.62
C GLY A 175 9.88 -3.61 32.19
N LEU A 176 10.49 -2.86 31.27
CA LEU A 176 10.42 -3.10 29.82
C LEU A 176 11.83 -3.26 29.27
N LYS A 177 11.97 -4.07 28.23
CA LYS A 177 13.17 -4.16 27.40
C LYS A 177 12.83 -4.11 25.92
N ALA A 178 13.72 -3.54 25.14
CA ALA A 178 13.68 -3.60 23.69
C ALA A 178 14.54 -4.76 23.19
N VAL A 179 13.96 -5.67 22.44
CA VAL A 179 14.62 -6.85 21.85
C VAL A 179 14.77 -6.63 20.36
N PRO A 180 15.99 -6.63 19.77
CA PRO A 180 16.18 -6.50 18.34
C PRO A 180 15.43 -7.58 17.55
N TYR A 181 14.92 -7.25 16.37
CA TYR A 181 14.21 -8.23 15.53
C TYR A 181 15.09 -9.43 15.15
N ALA A 182 16.40 -9.23 14.96
CA ALA A 182 17.34 -10.31 14.70
C ALA A 182 17.39 -11.36 15.84
N GLU A 183 17.07 -10.97 17.08
CA GLU A 183 16.94 -11.86 18.24
C GLU A 183 15.51 -12.36 18.40
N ALA A 184 14.53 -11.44 18.41
CA ALA A 184 13.12 -11.76 18.65
C ALA A 184 12.51 -12.70 17.60
N TYR A 185 12.98 -12.62 16.35
CA TYR A 185 12.48 -13.37 15.19
C TYR A 185 13.56 -14.28 14.57
N LYS A 186 14.57 -14.65 15.35
CA LYS A 186 15.72 -15.43 14.89
C LYS A 186 15.35 -16.68 14.09
N ASP A 187 14.34 -17.42 14.58
CA ASP A 187 13.90 -18.69 13.98
C ASP A 187 13.35 -18.53 12.55
N TYR A 188 12.89 -17.32 12.19
CA TYR A 188 12.44 -16.95 10.85
C TYR A 188 13.56 -16.29 10.05
N LEU A 189 14.31 -15.37 10.66
CA LEU A 189 15.28 -14.54 9.95
C LEU A 189 16.55 -15.30 9.54
N GLU A 190 17.03 -16.27 10.35
CA GLU A 190 18.19 -17.09 9.97
C GLU A 190 17.93 -17.94 8.71
N PRO A 191 16.81 -18.71 8.57
CA PRO A 191 16.54 -19.43 7.35
C PRO A 191 16.26 -18.53 6.16
N ALA A 192 15.55 -17.39 6.34
CA ALA A 192 15.35 -16.41 5.28
C ALA A 192 16.67 -15.82 4.79
N ALA A 193 17.59 -15.46 5.69
CA ALA A 193 18.92 -14.95 5.36
C ALA A 193 19.74 -15.96 4.53
N ARG A 194 19.69 -17.25 4.88
CA ARG A 194 20.35 -18.31 4.07
C ARG A 194 19.80 -18.37 2.65
N LEU A 195 18.48 -18.29 2.48
CA LEU A 195 17.86 -18.31 1.15
C LEU A 195 18.22 -17.08 0.32
N LEU A 196 18.32 -15.90 0.96
CA LEU A 196 18.81 -14.67 0.29
C LEU A 196 20.28 -14.80 -0.15
N ASP A 197 21.14 -15.42 0.67
CA ASP A 197 22.53 -15.66 0.30
C ASP A 197 22.66 -16.69 -0.83
N GLU A 198 21.83 -17.74 -0.83
CA GLU A 198 21.71 -18.69 -1.95
C GLU A 198 21.25 -17.98 -3.23
N ALA A 199 20.20 -17.13 -3.15
CA ALA A 199 19.73 -16.32 -4.27
C ALA A 199 20.85 -15.42 -4.81
N ALA A 200 21.62 -14.78 -3.92
CA ALA A 200 22.79 -13.97 -4.29
C ALA A 200 23.86 -14.80 -5.01
N GLY A 201 24.05 -16.06 -4.62
CA GLY A 201 24.95 -17.00 -5.29
C GLY A 201 24.56 -17.26 -6.74
N LEU A 202 23.26 -17.32 -7.03
CA LEU A 202 22.68 -17.58 -8.35
C LEU A 202 22.54 -16.32 -9.22
N ALA A 203 22.52 -15.13 -8.62
CA ALA A 203 22.32 -13.88 -9.34
C ALA A 203 23.52 -13.53 -10.24
N GLU A 204 23.27 -13.25 -11.52
CA GLU A 204 24.29 -12.75 -12.48
C GLU A 204 24.48 -11.25 -12.34
N ASP A 205 23.41 -10.46 -12.08
CA ASP A 205 23.52 -9.02 -11.83
C ASP A 205 24.28 -8.78 -10.50
N THR A 206 25.41 -8.11 -10.62
CA THR A 206 26.30 -7.84 -9.48
C THR A 206 25.67 -6.90 -8.45
N ARG A 207 24.76 -6.02 -8.88
CA ARG A 207 24.01 -5.10 -8.00
C ARG A 207 22.98 -5.89 -7.17
N LEU A 208 22.21 -6.75 -7.84
CA LEU A 208 21.26 -7.65 -7.16
C LEU A 208 21.99 -8.57 -6.18
N LYS A 209 23.10 -9.18 -6.62
CA LYS A 209 23.95 -10.00 -5.74
C LYS A 209 24.41 -9.23 -4.50
N LYS A 210 24.86 -7.99 -4.66
CA LYS A 210 25.31 -7.13 -3.56
C LYS A 210 24.18 -6.84 -2.59
N TYR A 211 23.01 -6.42 -3.10
CA TYR A 211 21.83 -6.14 -2.29
C TYR A 211 21.38 -7.38 -1.50
N LEU A 212 21.23 -8.53 -2.15
CA LEU A 212 20.77 -9.75 -1.48
C LEU A 212 21.71 -10.18 -0.36
N LYS A 213 23.04 -10.05 -0.56
CA LYS A 213 24.04 -10.34 0.49
C LYS A 213 23.94 -9.38 1.67
N SER A 214 23.83 -8.09 1.41
CA SER A 214 23.70 -7.09 2.48
C SER A 214 22.36 -7.22 3.20
N ARG A 215 21.28 -7.60 2.51
CA ARG A 215 19.97 -7.87 3.13
C ARG A 215 20.00 -9.13 3.99
N ALA A 216 20.63 -10.21 3.54
CA ALA A 216 20.86 -11.40 4.35
C ALA A 216 21.65 -11.08 5.62
N ALA A 217 22.71 -10.27 5.52
CA ALA A 217 23.47 -9.81 6.67
C ALA A 217 22.63 -8.91 7.62
N ALA A 218 21.75 -8.07 7.07
CA ALA A 218 20.86 -7.19 7.83
C ALA A 218 19.86 -7.98 8.68
N PHE A 219 19.32 -9.09 8.18
CA PHE A 219 18.44 -9.99 8.95
C PHE A 219 19.12 -10.57 10.19
N LEU A 220 20.45 -10.79 10.13
CA LEU A 220 21.22 -11.34 11.23
C LEU A 220 21.79 -10.28 12.18
N SER A 221 22.04 -9.06 11.68
CA SER A 221 22.66 -7.99 12.45
C SER A 221 21.69 -6.94 12.99
N ASN A 222 20.46 -6.91 12.49
CA ASN A 222 19.46 -5.86 12.72
C ASN A 222 19.80 -4.48 12.10
N GLU A 223 20.83 -4.40 11.23
CA GLU A 223 21.32 -3.17 10.63
C GLU A 223 20.91 -3.09 9.15
N TYR A 224 19.79 -2.44 8.85
CA TYR A 224 19.16 -2.47 7.52
C TYR A 224 19.67 -1.39 6.56
N ARG A 225 20.23 -0.28 7.06
CA ARG A 225 20.59 0.91 6.27
C ARG A 225 21.48 0.60 5.07
N GLN A 226 22.52 -0.24 5.24
CA GLN A 226 23.40 -0.57 4.13
C GLN A 226 22.68 -1.33 3.02
N SER A 227 21.79 -2.25 3.37
CA SER A 227 21.00 -2.98 2.38
C SER A 227 19.97 -2.10 1.68
N ASP A 228 19.43 -1.08 2.34
CA ASP A 228 18.56 -0.09 1.70
C ASP A 228 19.34 0.78 0.70
N MET A 229 20.59 1.17 1.05
CA MET A 229 21.51 1.84 0.10
C MET A 229 21.78 0.96 -1.12
N ASP A 230 22.02 -0.33 -0.93
CA ASP A 230 22.31 -1.27 -2.01
C ASP A 230 21.06 -1.55 -2.86
N TRP A 231 19.86 -1.54 -2.25
CA TRP A 231 18.61 -1.61 -2.98
C TRP A 231 18.37 -0.41 -3.90
N MET A 232 18.69 0.79 -3.43
CA MET A 232 18.64 2.00 -4.26
C MET A 232 19.58 1.91 -5.48
N ASP A 233 20.67 1.15 -5.36
CA ASP A 233 21.66 0.95 -6.44
C ASP A 233 21.24 -0.11 -7.47
N LEU A 234 20.13 -0.85 -7.31
CA LEU A 234 19.66 -1.86 -8.27
C LEU A 234 19.41 -1.27 -9.68
N GLY A 235 18.98 0.00 -9.74
CA GLY A 235 18.82 0.71 -11.00
C GLY A 235 17.78 0.03 -11.91
N ASP A 236 18.25 -0.37 -13.11
CA ASP A 236 17.43 -0.91 -14.22
C ASP A 236 17.52 -2.44 -14.38
N GLY A 237 17.89 -3.16 -13.32
CA GLY A 237 17.95 -4.63 -13.32
C GLY A 237 16.60 -5.30 -13.63
N ASP A 238 16.63 -6.51 -14.18
CA ASP A 238 15.42 -7.27 -14.57
C ASP A 238 14.56 -7.63 -13.36
N ILE A 239 15.19 -7.96 -12.21
CA ILE A 239 14.51 -8.28 -10.95
C ILE A 239 14.50 -7.05 -10.05
N GLU A 240 13.32 -6.59 -9.69
CA GLU A 240 13.12 -5.61 -8.62
C GLU A 240 12.56 -6.36 -7.41
N VAL A 241 13.24 -6.30 -6.27
CA VAL A 241 12.83 -7.03 -5.08
C VAL A 241 12.93 -6.17 -3.84
N VAL A 242 11.85 -6.10 -3.09
CA VAL A 242 11.77 -5.55 -1.73
C VAL A 242 11.52 -6.72 -0.79
N ILE A 243 12.33 -6.87 0.25
CA ILE A 243 12.17 -7.93 1.24
C ILE A 243 12.78 -7.49 2.58
N GLY A 244 11.95 -7.36 3.61
CA GLY A 244 12.38 -6.90 4.93
C GLY A 244 11.29 -6.17 5.70
N PRO A 245 11.64 -5.51 6.83
CA PRO A 245 10.71 -4.71 7.62
C PRO A 245 10.70 -3.26 7.10
N TYR A 246 9.52 -2.75 6.69
CA TYR A 246 9.41 -1.43 6.08
C TYR A 246 8.28 -0.58 6.64
N GLU A 247 7.02 -1.03 6.54
CA GLU A 247 5.86 -0.23 6.86
C GLU A 247 5.49 -0.32 8.34
N VAL A 248 4.99 0.79 8.90
CA VAL A 248 4.71 0.91 10.34
C VAL A 248 3.22 1.00 10.67
N TYR A 249 2.35 0.84 9.67
CA TYR A 249 0.89 1.00 9.84
C TYR A 249 0.27 -0.04 10.76
N GLU A 250 0.89 -1.22 10.90
CA GLU A 250 0.41 -2.26 11.80
C GLU A 250 0.59 -1.89 13.29
N ASP A 251 1.56 -1.02 13.61
CA ASP A 251 1.75 -0.42 14.94
C ASP A 251 0.82 0.79 15.13
N GLU A 252 -0.45 0.53 15.45
CA GLU A 252 -1.44 1.58 15.74
C GLU A 252 -1.22 2.26 17.13
N LEU A 253 -0.25 1.79 17.92
CA LEU A 253 0.05 2.37 19.23
C LEU A 253 0.93 3.62 19.10
N PHE A 254 2.00 3.56 18.28
CA PHE A 254 2.96 4.65 18.09
C PHE A 254 3.36 4.87 16.63
N GLY A 255 3.23 3.88 15.76
CA GLY A 255 3.80 3.92 14.43
C GLY A 255 5.34 3.80 14.43
N TYR A 256 5.92 3.11 15.38
CA TYR A 256 7.38 2.95 15.50
C TYR A 256 7.90 1.63 14.94
N LYS A 257 7.09 0.59 14.90
CA LYS A 257 7.55 -0.78 14.63
C LYS A 257 7.23 -1.20 13.21
N ALA A 258 8.26 -1.65 12.49
CA ALA A 258 8.11 -2.05 11.10
C ALA A 258 7.64 -3.50 10.95
N ALA A 259 6.67 -3.71 10.06
CA ALA A 259 6.18 -5.01 9.64
C ALA A 259 7.09 -5.63 8.58
N PHE A 260 7.26 -6.95 8.60
CA PHE A 260 7.93 -7.68 7.51
C PHE A 260 7.01 -7.84 6.32
N GLU A 261 7.58 -7.57 5.15
CA GLU A 261 6.91 -7.70 3.86
C GLU A 261 7.88 -8.14 2.76
N ALA A 262 7.34 -8.62 1.66
CA ALA A 262 8.10 -8.88 0.45
C ALA A 262 7.29 -8.59 -0.81
N PHE A 263 7.96 -7.98 -1.80
CA PHE A 263 7.53 -7.86 -3.18
C PHE A 263 8.59 -8.52 -4.07
N ILE A 264 8.27 -9.64 -4.67
CA ILE A 264 9.12 -10.31 -5.66
C ILE A 264 8.56 -9.97 -7.03
N THR A 265 9.30 -9.19 -7.80
CA THR A 265 8.78 -8.63 -9.05
C THR A 265 9.79 -8.73 -10.18
N ILE A 266 9.28 -8.62 -11.41
CA ILE A 266 10.09 -8.51 -12.62
C ILE A 266 9.76 -7.20 -13.34
N ARG A 267 10.79 -6.53 -13.85
CA ARG A 267 10.63 -5.23 -14.52
C ARG A 267 10.01 -5.40 -15.90
N ASP A 268 9.06 -4.54 -16.24
CA ASP A 268 8.56 -4.39 -17.60
C ASP A 268 9.46 -3.40 -18.37
N PRO A 269 10.23 -3.86 -19.38
CA PRO A 269 11.16 -3.00 -20.10
C PRO A 269 10.46 -1.97 -20.99
N ILE A 270 9.26 -2.28 -21.51
CA ILE A 270 8.51 -1.38 -22.42
C ILE A 270 7.95 -0.21 -21.62
N ASP A 271 7.27 -0.49 -20.51
CA ASP A 271 6.68 0.55 -19.67
C ASP A 271 7.76 1.35 -18.95
N SER A 272 8.87 0.72 -18.58
CA SER A 272 10.03 1.42 -18.00
C SER A 272 10.62 2.44 -18.99
N ALA A 273 10.73 2.10 -20.27
CA ALA A 273 11.20 3.03 -21.30
C ALA A 273 10.20 4.19 -21.54
N GLN A 274 8.89 3.91 -21.52
CA GLN A 274 7.86 4.94 -21.61
C GLN A 274 7.90 5.88 -20.40
N LEU A 275 8.07 5.34 -19.21
CA LEU A 275 8.24 6.10 -17.99
C LEU A 275 9.44 7.06 -18.06
N GLU A 276 10.62 6.58 -18.47
CA GLU A 276 11.80 7.43 -18.62
C GLU A 276 11.56 8.58 -19.59
N LYS A 277 10.78 8.35 -20.67
CA LYS A 277 10.38 9.42 -21.57
C LYS A 277 9.46 10.44 -20.90
N ILE A 278 8.47 10.01 -20.11
CA ILE A 278 7.59 10.92 -19.34
C ILE A 278 8.43 11.73 -18.34
N LYS A 279 9.35 11.11 -17.63
CA LYS A 279 10.25 11.78 -16.69
C LYS A 279 11.09 12.88 -17.35
N SER A 280 11.48 12.70 -18.61
CA SER A 280 12.22 13.75 -19.34
C SER A 280 11.41 15.05 -19.52
N TYR A 281 10.09 15.01 -19.35
CA TYR A 281 9.20 16.17 -19.43
C TYR A 281 8.90 16.83 -18.07
N ILE A 282 9.43 16.33 -16.97
CA ILE A 282 9.19 16.89 -15.64
C ILE A 282 9.50 18.39 -15.53
N PRO A 283 10.61 18.91 -16.10
CA PRO A 283 10.83 20.36 -16.11
C PRO A 283 9.78 21.13 -16.92
N ASP A 284 9.22 20.52 -17.97
CA ASP A 284 8.15 21.13 -18.76
C ASP A 284 6.81 21.06 -17.99
N MET A 285 6.55 19.96 -17.22
CA MET A 285 5.38 19.84 -16.36
C MET A 285 5.39 20.92 -15.28
N GLU A 286 6.52 21.19 -14.62
CA GLU A 286 6.63 22.27 -13.64
C GLU A 286 6.31 23.62 -14.26
N LYS A 287 6.82 23.92 -15.46
CA LYS A 287 6.49 25.15 -16.19
C LYS A 287 5.03 25.24 -16.60
N PHE A 288 4.40 24.09 -16.87
CA PHE A 288 3.01 24.01 -17.34
C PHE A 288 1.99 24.17 -16.20
N LEU A 289 2.42 24.13 -14.93
CA LEU A 289 1.53 24.34 -13.78
C LEU A 289 0.73 25.64 -13.93
N PRO A 290 -0.59 25.64 -13.65
CA PRO A 290 -1.45 26.78 -13.87
C PRO A 290 -1.38 27.84 -12.74
N ILE A 291 -0.17 28.14 -12.27
CA ILE A 291 0.13 29.12 -11.20
C ILE A 291 1.22 30.09 -11.65
N PRO A 292 1.39 31.25 -10.99
CA PRO A 292 2.49 32.18 -11.25
C PRO A 292 3.86 31.55 -11.09
N ASP A 293 4.83 31.96 -11.91
CA ASP A 293 6.18 31.37 -11.93
C ASP A 293 6.94 31.51 -10.60
N GLU A 294 6.59 32.53 -9.79
CA GLU A 294 7.16 32.75 -8.45
C GLU A 294 6.83 31.63 -7.44
N HIS A 295 5.83 30.82 -7.75
CA HIS A 295 5.41 29.67 -6.92
C HIS A 295 5.88 28.31 -7.50
N LYS A 296 6.58 28.32 -8.64
CA LYS A 296 7.09 27.12 -9.30
C LYS A 296 8.53 26.83 -8.88
N ASN A 297 8.88 25.55 -8.82
CA ASN A 297 10.26 25.11 -8.59
C ASN A 297 10.98 24.88 -9.91
N LEU A 298 11.37 25.95 -10.61
CA LEU A 298 12.00 25.86 -11.93
C LEU A 298 13.46 25.32 -11.90
N GLU A 299 14.08 25.26 -10.72
CA GLU A 299 15.44 24.74 -10.51
C GLU A 299 15.46 23.34 -9.90
N ARG A 300 14.37 22.60 -10.08
CA ARG A 300 14.20 21.26 -9.53
C ARG A 300 15.34 20.31 -10.00
N GLY A 301 15.89 19.58 -9.03
CA GLY A 301 16.87 18.52 -9.27
C GLY A 301 16.26 17.27 -9.93
N SER A 302 17.10 16.23 -10.10
CA SER A 302 16.63 14.93 -10.60
C SER A 302 15.64 14.31 -9.63
N GLU A 303 14.53 13.78 -10.16
CA GLU A 303 13.53 13.10 -9.35
C GLU A 303 13.95 11.71 -8.89
N SER A 304 13.23 11.22 -7.87
CA SER A 304 13.35 9.85 -7.39
C SER A 304 13.15 8.83 -8.52
N PRO A 305 13.92 7.75 -8.55
CA PRO A 305 13.70 6.67 -9.50
C PRO A 305 12.27 6.13 -9.39
N ILE A 306 11.62 5.90 -10.52
CA ILE A 306 10.35 5.19 -10.60
C ILE A 306 10.59 3.91 -11.41
N SER A 307 10.03 2.79 -10.97
CA SER A 307 10.08 1.51 -11.66
C SER A 307 8.66 1.02 -11.94
N VAL A 308 8.44 0.44 -13.12
CA VAL A 308 7.22 -0.29 -13.43
C VAL A 308 7.54 -1.77 -13.46
N VAL A 309 6.80 -2.56 -12.69
CA VAL A 309 7.06 -3.98 -12.50
C VAL A 309 5.79 -4.80 -12.56
N ASP A 310 5.95 -6.09 -12.90
CA ASP A 310 4.94 -7.11 -12.70
C ASP A 310 5.26 -7.91 -11.44
N VAL A 311 4.29 -8.03 -10.55
CA VAL A 311 4.38 -8.84 -9.34
C VAL A 311 4.37 -10.32 -9.70
N LEU A 312 5.33 -11.05 -9.16
CA LEU A 312 5.38 -12.51 -9.20
C LEU A 312 4.84 -13.10 -7.89
N PHE A 313 5.19 -12.47 -6.75
CA PHE A 313 4.76 -12.91 -5.42
C PHE A 313 4.81 -11.75 -4.43
N THR A 314 3.87 -11.69 -3.49
CA THR A 314 3.94 -10.83 -2.31
C THR A 314 3.77 -11.65 -1.03
N ALA A 315 4.30 -11.13 0.08
CA ALA A 315 4.22 -11.77 1.39
C ALA A 315 4.16 -10.75 2.51
N GLY A 316 3.66 -11.17 3.67
CA GLY A 316 3.58 -10.35 4.86
C GLY A 316 2.63 -9.17 4.71
N ASP A 317 3.01 -8.00 5.22
CA ASP A 317 2.18 -6.79 5.20
C ASP A 317 1.73 -6.40 3.78
N ALA A 318 2.61 -6.57 2.79
CA ALA A 318 2.31 -6.36 1.38
C ALA A 318 1.14 -7.19 0.82
N ARG A 319 0.78 -8.29 1.50
CA ARG A 319 -0.31 -9.20 1.10
C ARG A 319 -1.57 -9.00 1.94
N ALA A 320 -1.49 -8.29 3.07
CA ALA A 320 -2.55 -8.18 4.03
C ALA A 320 -3.67 -7.22 3.57
N GLY A 321 -4.92 -7.68 3.58
CA GLY A 321 -6.09 -6.85 3.29
C GLY A 321 -6.07 -6.25 1.88
N VAL A 322 -6.01 -4.91 1.80
CA VAL A 322 -6.05 -4.16 0.54
C VAL A 322 -4.69 -4.20 -0.16
N GLN A 323 -4.70 -4.61 -1.44
CA GLN A 323 -3.47 -4.67 -2.24
C GLN A 323 -3.03 -3.28 -2.69
N THR A 324 -1.77 -2.91 -2.50
CA THR A 324 -1.22 -1.64 -2.98
C THR A 324 -1.04 -1.62 -4.51
N LEU A 325 -1.06 -0.42 -5.11
CA LEU A 325 -0.77 -0.20 -6.54
C LEU A 325 0.66 0.27 -6.77
N ALA A 326 1.24 0.92 -5.77
CA ALA A 326 2.59 1.44 -5.79
C ALA A 326 3.11 1.59 -4.36
N PHE A 327 4.42 1.67 -4.19
CA PHE A 327 5.04 2.03 -2.92
C PHE A 327 6.27 2.92 -3.15
N ASN A 328 6.68 3.64 -2.11
CA ASN A 328 7.81 4.58 -2.15
C ASN A 328 8.74 4.32 -0.95
N LEU A 329 9.85 3.68 -1.18
CA LEU A 329 10.81 3.23 -0.19
C LEU A 329 12.24 3.74 -0.50
N PRO A 330 13.17 3.67 0.45
CA PRO A 330 13.05 3.22 1.83
C PRO A 330 12.49 4.29 2.77
N ASN A 331 12.15 3.89 4.00
CA ASN A 331 11.69 4.79 5.06
C ASN A 331 12.83 5.37 5.92
N ASP A 332 14.10 4.91 5.75
CA ASP A 332 15.27 5.44 6.47
C ASP A 332 15.64 6.83 5.94
N GLU A 333 15.50 7.86 6.79
CA GLU A 333 15.77 9.26 6.42
C GLU A 333 17.22 9.49 5.96
N VAL A 334 18.20 8.76 6.50
CA VAL A 334 19.60 8.89 6.09
C VAL A 334 19.81 8.35 4.68
N VAL A 335 19.08 7.28 4.31
CA VAL A 335 19.10 6.76 2.93
C VAL A 335 18.41 7.75 2.00
N ARG A 336 17.25 8.27 2.41
CA ARG A 336 16.50 9.28 1.63
C ARG A 336 17.33 10.55 1.38
N GLU A 337 18.03 11.03 2.39
CA GLU A 337 18.91 12.20 2.26
C GLU A 337 20.08 11.95 1.28
N LYS A 338 20.65 10.74 1.29
CA LYS A 338 21.84 10.41 0.49
C LYS A 338 21.54 9.92 -0.92
N LYS A 339 20.42 9.22 -1.10
CA LYS A 339 20.08 8.50 -2.34
C LYS A 339 18.66 8.79 -2.86
N GLY A 340 17.86 9.53 -2.11
CA GLY A 340 16.44 9.72 -2.39
C GLY A 340 15.61 8.49 -2.03
N SER A 341 14.45 8.38 -2.61
CA SER A 341 13.57 7.22 -2.53
C SER A 341 13.29 6.68 -3.93
N LYS A 342 12.78 5.44 -4.01
CA LYS A 342 12.38 4.82 -5.27
C LYS A 342 10.90 4.46 -5.20
N LYS A 343 10.13 4.89 -6.20
CA LYS A 343 8.74 4.50 -6.39
C LYS A 343 8.69 3.25 -7.27
N VAL A 344 7.88 2.29 -6.87
CA VAL A 344 7.67 1.04 -7.63
C VAL A 344 6.18 0.88 -7.88
N MET A 345 5.80 0.78 -9.16
CA MET A 345 4.41 0.65 -9.60
C MET A 345 4.12 -0.79 -10.02
N LEU A 346 3.06 -1.37 -9.46
CA LEU A 346 2.69 -2.78 -9.60
C LEU A 346 1.67 -2.94 -10.75
N LYS A 347 2.15 -3.05 -11.98
CA LYS A 347 1.33 -2.98 -13.20
C LYS A 347 0.25 -4.06 -13.28
N ASN A 348 0.60 -5.32 -13.06
CA ASN A 348 -0.37 -6.41 -13.15
C ASN A 348 -1.39 -6.42 -12.01
N VAL A 349 -1.03 -5.92 -10.82
CA VAL A 349 -1.98 -5.66 -9.72
C VAL A 349 -2.94 -4.53 -10.12
N ALA A 350 -2.42 -3.44 -10.69
CA ALA A 350 -3.24 -2.36 -11.21
C ALA A 350 -4.21 -2.84 -12.30
N ASN A 351 -3.74 -3.70 -13.24
CA ASN A 351 -4.60 -4.28 -14.26
C ASN A 351 -5.69 -5.17 -13.66
N ALA A 352 -5.35 -6.00 -12.68
CA ALA A 352 -6.33 -6.84 -11.98
C ALA A 352 -7.44 -5.99 -11.32
N LYS A 353 -7.07 -4.91 -10.63
CA LYS A 353 -8.05 -3.99 -10.02
C LYS A 353 -8.85 -3.21 -11.06
N TYR A 354 -8.25 -2.86 -12.17
CA TYR A 354 -8.96 -2.27 -13.31
C TYR A 354 -10.05 -3.21 -13.82
N GLU A 355 -9.71 -4.47 -14.10
CA GLU A 355 -10.64 -5.43 -14.68
C GLU A 355 -11.75 -5.86 -13.69
N GLN A 356 -11.38 -6.15 -12.44
CA GLN A 356 -12.29 -6.72 -11.45
C GLN A 356 -13.17 -5.66 -10.77
N ILE A 357 -12.74 -4.40 -10.74
CA ILE A 357 -13.39 -3.36 -9.94
C ILE A 357 -13.77 -2.15 -10.78
N LEU A 358 -12.80 -1.50 -11.44
CA LEU A 358 -13.07 -0.24 -12.15
C LEU A 358 -14.01 -0.43 -13.34
N VAL A 359 -13.79 -1.44 -14.17
CA VAL A 359 -14.65 -1.74 -15.33
C VAL A 359 -16.09 -2.05 -14.91
N PRO A 360 -16.37 -2.94 -13.94
CA PRO A 360 -17.73 -3.14 -13.43
C PRO A 360 -18.39 -1.87 -12.89
N ILE A 361 -17.67 -1.06 -12.12
CA ILE A 361 -18.16 0.23 -11.62
C ILE A 361 -18.52 1.15 -12.79
N ALA A 362 -17.61 1.31 -13.72
CA ALA A 362 -17.79 2.18 -14.88
C ALA A 362 -19.02 1.78 -15.71
N ARG A 363 -19.19 0.49 -16.02
CA ARG A 363 -20.38 -0.03 -16.75
C ARG A 363 -21.69 0.25 -16.05
N ARG A 364 -21.69 0.30 -14.72
CA ARG A 364 -22.90 0.59 -13.93
C ARG A 364 -23.21 2.08 -13.86
N LEU A 365 -22.20 2.92 -13.70
CA LEU A 365 -22.36 4.32 -13.33
C LEU A 365 -22.07 5.32 -14.45
N ILE A 366 -21.29 4.96 -15.48
CA ILE A 366 -20.96 5.86 -16.59
C ILE A 366 -21.94 5.63 -17.74
N ASP A 367 -22.26 6.71 -18.45
CA ASP A 367 -23.11 6.69 -19.65
C ASP A 367 -22.62 5.68 -20.69
N ASP A 368 -23.56 5.01 -21.39
CA ASP A 368 -23.28 3.91 -22.30
C ASP A 368 -22.41 4.33 -23.51
N GLU A 369 -22.48 5.60 -23.91
CA GLU A 369 -21.66 6.12 -25.02
C GLU A 369 -20.21 6.41 -24.57
N GLN A 370 -20.00 6.69 -23.26
CA GLN A 370 -18.69 7.07 -22.72
C GLN A 370 -17.96 5.93 -22.03
N VAL A 371 -18.67 4.90 -21.54
CA VAL A 371 -18.05 3.78 -20.82
C VAL A 371 -17.06 2.98 -21.68
N GLU A 372 -17.25 2.93 -23.01
CA GLU A 372 -16.32 2.26 -23.92
C GLU A 372 -14.95 2.95 -24.02
N ASN A 373 -14.85 4.20 -23.55
CA ASN A 373 -13.58 4.93 -23.47
C ASN A 373 -12.76 4.55 -22.23
N VAL A 374 -13.33 3.84 -21.24
CA VAL A 374 -12.59 3.39 -20.06
C VAL A 374 -11.49 2.42 -20.47
N SER A 375 -10.23 2.72 -20.13
CA SER A 375 -9.10 1.91 -20.55
C SER A 375 -8.05 1.74 -19.46
N PHE A 376 -7.43 0.55 -19.42
CA PHE A 376 -6.31 0.28 -18.52
C PHE A 376 -5.15 1.26 -18.73
N LYS A 377 -4.85 1.56 -20.00
CA LYS A 377 -3.78 2.50 -20.35
C LYS A 377 -4.00 3.87 -19.70
N ALA A 378 -5.22 4.40 -19.74
CA ALA A 378 -5.55 5.69 -19.13
C ALA A 378 -5.52 5.62 -17.61
N PHE A 379 -6.06 4.56 -17.02
CA PHE A 379 -6.03 4.33 -15.57
C PHE A 379 -4.59 4.22 -15.04
N PHE A 380 -3.74 3.41 -15.68
CA PHE A 380 -2.35 3.24 -15.26
C PHE A 380 -1.50 4.49 -15.50
N ASN A 381 -1.70 5.17 -16.65
CA ASN A 381 -1.03 6.45 -16.94
C ASN A 381 -1.42 7.53 -15.92
N HIS A 382 -2.70 7.57 -15.51
CA HIS A 382 -3.14 8.51 -14.47
C HIS A 382 -2.39 8.25 -13.16
N THR A 383 -2.33 7.00 -12.69
CA THR A 383 -1.58 6.62 -11.48
C THR A 383 -0.10 7.00 -11.60
N LEU A 384 0.52 6.75 -12.75
CA LEU A 384 1.92 7.10 -13.00
C LEU A 384 2.17 8.62 -12.91
N VAL A 385 1.32 9.41 -13.58
CA VAL A 385 1.47 10.87 -13.60
C VAL A 385 1.09 11.49 -12.23
N HIS A 386 0.14 10.89 -11.49
CA HIS A 386 -0.15 11.22 -10.10
C HIS A 386 1.10 11.08 -9.22
N GLU A 387 1.82 9.94 -9.32
CA GLU A 387 3.05 9.73 -8.57
C GLU A 387 4.16 10.75 -8.91
N ILE A 388 4.25 11.15 -10.17
CA ILE A 388 5.15 12.24 -10.58
C ILE A 388 4.69 13.58 -10.01
N ALA A 389 3.38 13.84 -10.00
CA ALA A 389 2.79 15.10 -9.56
C ALA A 389 3.00 15.40 -8.07
N HIS A 390 3.17 14.38 -7.21
CA HIS A 390 3.60 14.59 -5.82
C HIS A 390 4.91 15.35 -5.71
N GLY A 391 5.78 15.15 -6.67
CA GLY A 391 7.03 15.87 -6.74
C GLY A 391 6.89 17.30 -7.28
N LEU A 392 5.78 17.76 -7.85
CA LEU A 392 5.63 19.01 -8.59
C LEU A 392 4.86 20.08 -7.79
N GLY A 393 5.14 21.35 -8.11
CA GLY A 393 4.53 22.49 -7.45
C GLY A 393 5.21 22.92 -6.14
N PRO A 394 4.51 23.71 -5.31
CA PRO A 394 5.04 24.23 -4.06
C PRO A 394 5.32 23.12 -3.05
N GLY A 395 6.50 23.15 -2.44
CA GLY A 395 6.86 22.22 -1.35
C GLY A 395 7.46 23.00 -0.19
N ASN A 396 8.62 23.64 -0.43
CA ASN A 396 9.17 24.67 0.45
C ASN A 396 8.66 26.03 -0.03
N ILE A 397 8.05 26.80 0.86
CA ILE A 397 7.38 28.06 0.56
C ILE A 397 7.90 29.19 1.46
N THR A 398 7.74 30.42 0.99
CA THR A 398 8.01 31.60 1.79
C THR A 398 6.70 32.35 2.01
N ILE A 399 6.25 32.41 3.26
CA ILE A 399 5.01 33.12 3.65
C ILE A 399 5.31 34.36 4.48
N GLU A 400 4.33 35.26 4.59
CA GLU A 400 4.42 36.43 5.44
C GLU A 400 3.71 36.14 6.78
N LYS A 401 4.47 36.16 7.89
CA LYS A 401 3.94 36.08 9.27
C LYS A 401 4.38 37.33 10.05
N ASP A 402 3.45 38.05 10.63
CA ASP A 402 3.72 39.26 11.44
C ASP A 402 4.61 40.27 10.73
N GLY A 403 4.39 40.46 9.41
CA GLY A 403 5.16 41.40 8.58
C GLY A 403 6.61 40.94 8.29
N ARG A 404 6.91 39.66 8.47
CA ARG A 404 8.22 39.04 8.17
C ARG A 404 8.06 37.87 7.22
N LYS A 405 9.00 37.75 6.29
CA LYS A 405 9.11 36.57 5.44
C LYS A 405 9.66 35.40 6.26
N VAL A 406 8.97 34.27 6.22
CA VAL A 406 9.33 33.04 6.92
C VAL A 406 9.40 31.92 5.89
N GLU A 407 10.53 31.24 5.83
CA GLU A 407 10.68 30.01 5.06
C GLU A 407 10.06 28.85 5.85
N THR A 408 9.22 28.06 5.20
CA THR A 408 8.49 26.93 5.80
C THR A 408 8.17 25.89 4.73
N SER A 409 7.43 24.85 5.07
CA SER A 409 6.92 23.87 4.11
C SER A 409 5.39 23.87 4.07
N VAL A 410 4.83 23.46 2.93
CA VAL A 410 3.37 23.29 2.77
C VAL A 410 2.81 22.37 3.85
N ASN A 411 3.47 21.23 4.12
CA ASN A 411 3.05 20.30 5.16
C ASN A 411 2.98 20.95 6.55
N ALA A 412 4.00 21.74 6.92
CA ALA A 412 4.03 22.43 8.21
C ALA A 412 2.90 23.47 8.35
N GLU A 413 2.52 24.14 7.27
CA GLU A 413 1.46 25.15 7.28
C GLU A 413 0.06 24.54 7.20
N LEU A 414 -0.17 23.54 6.35
CA LEU A 414 -1.49 22.91 6.17
C LEU A 414 -1.80 21.83 7.23
N LYS A 415 -0.80 21.35 7.96
CA LYS A 415 -0.92 20.40 9.09
C LYS A 415 -1.73 19.15 8.70
N GLU A 416 -2.78 18.82 9.47
CA GLU A 416 -3.66 17.66 9.26
C GLU A 416 -4.46 17.72 7.95
N LEU A 417 -4.55 18.87 7.30
CA LEU A 417 -5.21 19.03 5.99
C LEU A 417 -4.28 18.73 4.81
N TYR A 418 -2.96 18.72 5.06
CA TYR A 418 -1.96 18.49 4.01
C TYR A 418 -2.20 17.21 3.21
N PRO A 419 -2.41 16.03 3.82
CA PRO A 419 -2.56 14.81 3.05
C PRO A 419 -3.73 14.87 2.05
N VAL A 420 -4.86 15.44 2.45
CA VAL A 420 -6.06 15.52 1.58
C VAL A 420 -5.84 16.49 0.42
N ILE A 421 -5.22 17.65 0.66
CA ILE A 421 -4.93 18.65 -0.37
C ILE A 421 -3.87 18.11 -1.34
N GLU A 422 -2.81 17.49 -0.82
CA GLU A 422 -1.73 16.90 -1.62
C GLU A 422 -2.23 15.79 -2.55
N GLU A 423 -3.08 14.88 -2.03
CA GLU A 423 -3.71 13.83 -2.85
C GLU A 423 -4.64 14.42 -3.93
N ALA A 424 -5.45 15.42 -3.56
CA ALA A 424 -6.32 16.11 -4.53
C ALA A 424 -5.51 16.82 -5.62
N LYS A 425 -4.37 17.45 -5.25
CA LYS A 425 -3.45 18.08 -6.20
C LYS A 425 -2.82 17.03 -7.13
N ALA A 426 -2.28 15.94 -6.58
CA ALA A 426 -1.60 14.92 -7.36
C ALA A 426 -2.56 14.25 -8.37
N ASP A 427 -3.76 13.87 -7.94
CA ASP A 427 -4.81 13.31 -8.81
C ASP A 427 -5.24 14.30 -9.92
N THR A 428 -5.48 15.57 -9.55
CA THR A 428 -5.89 16.59 -10.51
C THR A 428 -4.79 16.87 -11.54
N LEU A 429 -3.54 16.94 -11.11
CA LEU A 429 -2.38 17.12 -11.99
C LEU A 429 -2.13 15.86 -12.84
N GLY A 430 -2.42 14.67 -12.31
CA GLY A 430 -2.40 13.41 -13.05
C GLY A 430 -3.30 13.46 -14.30
N MET A 431 -4.44 14.16 -14.22
CA MET A 431 -5.29 14.44 -15.37
C MET A 431 -4.76 15.62 -16.21
N TYR A 432 -4.41 16.73 -15.55
CA TYR A 432 -4.03 17.99 -16.20
C TYR A 432 -2.80 17.86 -17.12
N PHE A 433 -1.80 17.11 -16.70
CA PHE A 433 -0.59 16.92 -17.50
C PHE A 433 -0.81 16.11 -18.79
N ASN A 434 -1.91 15.36 -18.92
CA ASN A 434 -2.20 14.67 -20.18
C ASN A 434 -2.43 15.63 -21.35
N TYR A 435 -2.91 16.87 -21.11
CA TYR A 435 -2.98 17.89 -22.16
C TYR A 435 -1.59 18.19 -22.74
N MET A 436 -0.61 18.41 -21.90
CA MET A 436 0.78 18.65 -22.31
C MET A 436 1.40 17.39 -22.94
N LEU A 437 1.18 16.20 -22.39
CA LEU A 437 1.74 14.94 -22.91
C LEU A 437 1.21 14.63 -24.32
N ILE A 438 -0.04 15.00 -24.63
CA ILE A 438 -0.61 14.91 -25.98
C ILE A 438 0.10 15.90 -26.92
N ASP A 439 0.29 17.15 -26.52
CA ASP A 439 1.02 18.16 -27.29
C ASP A 439 2.47 17.73 -27.56
N LYS A 440 3.09 16.97 -26.66
CA LYS A 440 4.42 16.37 -26.81
C LYS A 440 4.41 15.07 -27.63
N GLY A 441 3.25 14.64 -28.13
CA GLY A 441 3.11 13.43 -28.95
C GLY A 441 3.27 12.10 -28.22
N MET A 442 3.07 12.10 -26.88
CA MET A 442 3.08 10.87 -26.08
C MET A 442 1.79 10.07 -26.26
N HIS A 443 0.68 10.76 -26.50
CA HIS A 443 -0.65 10.20 -26.71
C HIS A 443 -1.36 10.93 -27.86
N THR A 444 -2.40 10.33 -28.42
CA THR A 444 -3.28 10.98 -29.39
C THR A 444 -4.32 11.87 -28.68
N ALA A 445 -4.96 12.78 -29.40
CA ALA A 445 -5.99 13.65 -28.82
C ALA A 445 -7.17 12.86 -28.23
N GLU A 446 -7.56 11.78 -28.90
CA GLU A 446 -8.65 10.87 -28.47
C GLU A 446 -8.35 10.20 -27.12
N PHE A 447 -7.09 10.11 -26.72
CA PHE A 447 -6.70 9.55 -25.41
C PHE A 447 -7.31 10.32 -24.24
N MET A 448 -7.62 11.62 -24.40
CA MET A 448 -8.29 12.38 -23.35
C MET A 448 -9.67 11.85 -23.01
N GLN A 449 -10.42 11.32 -23.95
CA GLN A 449 -11.70 10.68 -23.67
C GLN A 449 -11.52 9.47 -22.76
N SER A 450 -10.46 8.68 -22.98
CA SER A 450 -10.10 7.56 -22.10
C SER A 450 -9.65 8.04 -20.71
N VAL A 451 -8.92 9.14 -20.62
CA VAL A 451 -8.53 9.75 -19.35
C VAL A 451 -9.75 10.19 -18.55
N TYR A 452 -10.67 10.94 -19.18
CA TYR A 452 -11.90 11.42 -18.52
C TYR A 452 -12.79 10.26 -18.04
N ALA A 453 -13.03 9.28 -18.89
CA ALA A 453 -13.89 8.14 -18.57
C ALA A 453 -13.28 7.30 -17.42
N SER A 454 -11.99 6.99 -17.50
CA SER A 454 -11.30 6.19 -16.47
C SER A 454 -11.22 6.92 -15.13
N PHE A 455 -11.00 8.23 -15.16
CA PHE A 455 -10.96 9.08 -13.98
C PHE A 455 -12.34 9.21 -13.33
N LEU A 456 -13.40 9.41 -14.13
CA LEU A 456 -14.79 9.44 -13.65
C LEU A 456 -15.16 8.14 -12.91
N GLY A 457 -14.82 6.97 -13.47
CA GLY A 457 -14.98 5.68 -12.79
C GLY A 457 -14.13 5.56 -11.53
N GLY A 458 -12.93 6.15 -11.55
CA GLY A 458 -11.97 6.19 -10.45
C GLY A 458 -12.51 6.85 -9.18
N PHE A 459 -13.31 7.89 -9.27
CA PHE A 459 -13.94 8.54 -8.12
C PHE A 459 -14.76 7.55 -7.30
N PHE A 460 -15.66 6.82 -7.97
CA PHE A 460 -16.52 5.85 -7.29
C PHE A 460 -15.74 4.67 -6.72
N ARG A 461 -14.63 4.28 -7.36
CA ARG A 461 -13.74 3.25 -6.83
C ARG A 461 -13.05 3.72 -5.56
N SER A 462 -12.43 4.91 -5.56
CA SER A 462 -11.59 5.40 -4.48
C SER A 462 -12.39 5.75 -3.23
N VAL A 463 -13.56 6.35 -3.36
CA VAL A 463 -14.40 6.74 -2.22
C VAL A 463 -14.91 5.52 -1.42
N ARG A 464 -14.93 4.32 -2.00
CA ARG A 464 -15.32 3.07 -1.31
C ARG A 464 -14.34 2.63 -0.22
N PHE A 465 -13.10 3.12 -0.23
CA PHE A 465 -12.12 2.84 0.82
C PHE A 465 -12.32 3.70 2.07
N GLY A 466 -13.14 4.73 2.00
CA GLY A 466 -13.49 5.58 3.13
C GLY A 466 -13.52 7.07 2.75
N ALA A 467 -14.66 7.71 2.96
CA ALA A 467 -14.83 9.15 2.68
C ALA A 467 -13.98 10.06 3.59
N ASN A 468 -13.46 9.54 4.70
CA ASN A 468 -12.60 10.26 5.65
C ASN A 468 -11.10 10.00 5.42
N GLU A 469 -10.75 8.99 4.64
CA GLU A 469 -9.39 8.71 4.24
C GLU A 469 -8.89 9.77 3.23
N ALA A 470 -7.58 10.05 3.22
CA ALA A 470 -7.01 11.12 2.39
C ALA A 470 -7.40 10.99 0.91
N HIS A 471 -7.18 9.82 0.31
CA HIS A 471 -7.55 9.56 -1.09
C HIS A 471 -9.06 9.63 -1.34
N GLY A 472 -9.88 9.03 -0.46
CA GLY A 472 -11.34 9.07 -0.62
C GLY A 472 -11.88 10.49 -0.54
N ARG A 473 -11.40 11.29 0.41
CA ARG A 473 -11.79 12.68 0.57
C ARG A 473 -11.27 13.58 -0.56
N ALA A 474 -10.06 13.33 -1.04
CA ALA A 474 -9.51 14.01 -2.23
C ALA A 474 -10.38 13.76 -3.47
N ASN A 475 -10.82 12.52 -3.67
CA ASN A 475 -11.73 12.16 -4.78
C ASN A 475 -13.11 12.82 -4.64
N LEU A 476 -13.66 12.96 -3.42
CA LEU A 476 -14.89 13.73 -3.18
C LEU A 476 -14.72 15.21 -3.54
N ILE A 477 -13.61 15.82 -3.15
CA ILE A 477 -13.28 17.22 -3.50
C ILE A 477 -13.30 17.40 -5.02
N GLN A 478 -12.61 16.56 -5.75
CA GLN A 478 -12.50 16.63 -7.20
C GLN A 478 -13.86 16.42 -7.86
N PHE A 479 -14.60 15.38 -7.46
CA PHE A 479 -15.94 15.08 -7.98
C PHE A 479 -16.90 16.24 -7.76
N ASN A 480 -17.00 16.76 -6.55
CA ASN A 480 -17.90 17.87 -6.21
C ASN A 480 -17.51 19.18 -6.92
N TYR A 481 -16.21 19.45 -7.04
CA TYR A 481 -15.73 20.64 -7.75
C TYR A 481 -16.09 20.56 -9.24
N LEU A 482 -15.76 19.43 -9.90
CA LEU A 482 -16.04 19.25 -11.33
C LEU A 482 -17.55 19.22 -11.63
N THR A 483 -18.35 18.61 -10.76
CA THR A 483 -19.83 18.64 -10.84
C THR A 483 -20.35 20.09 -10.67
N GLY A 484 -19.83 20.83 -9.70
CA GLY A 484 -20.16 22.23 -9.49
C GLY A 484 -19.82 23.14 -10.67
N LYS A 485 -18.81 22.77 -11.47
CA LYS A 485 -18.47 23.45 -12.74
C LYS A 485 -19.27 22.92 -13.93
N GLY A 486 -20.12 21.93 -13.75
CA GLY A 486 -20.88 21.27 -14.80
C GLY A 486 -20.01 20.48 -15.78
N ALA A 487 -18.80 20.11 -15.37
CA ALA A 487 -17.89 19.25 -16.14
C ALA A 487 -18.22 17.75 -15.96
N ILE A 488 -18.89 17.40 -14.86
CA ILE A 488 -19.53 16.11 -14.64
C ILE A 488 -21.02 16.36 -14.39
N VAL A 489 -21.89 15.58 -15.01
CA VAL A 489 -23.33 15.67 -14.86
C VAL A 489 -23.92 14.28 -14.65
N ARG A 490 -25.00 14.19 -13.86
CA ARG A 490 -25.80 12.97 -13.71
C ARG A 490 -27.05 13.08 -14.58
N GLY A 491 -27.25 12.11 -15.47
CA GLY A 491 -28.42 12.04 -16.34
C GLY A 491 -29.67 11.52 -15.60
N ASP A 492 -30.85 11.63 -16.24
CA ASP A 492 -32.12 11.13 -15.72
C ASP A 492 -32.13 9.60 -15.55
N ASN A 493 -31.26 8.88 -16.25
CA ASN A 493 -31.03 7.45 -16.12
C ASN A 493 -30.17 7.08 -14.90
N GLY A 494 -29.74 8.06 -14.11
CA GLY A 494 -28.88 7.89 -12.94
C GLY A 494 -27.40 7.69 -13.24
N LYS A 495 -26.99 7.65 -14.53
CA LYS A 495 -25.60 7.52 -14.95
C LYS A 495 -24.91 8.87 -15.05
N TYR A 496 -23.59 8.84 -14.94
CA TYR A 496 -22.74 10.03 -14.98
C TYR A 496 -22.07 10.17 -16.35
N THR A 497 -21.91 11.42 -16.77
CA THR A 497 -21.30 11.81 -18.04
C THR A 497 -20.27 12.91 -17.78
N TYR A 498 -19.08 12.83 -18.35
CA TYR A 498 -18.19 13.98 -18.44
C TYR A 498 -18.58 14.86 -19.65
N VAL A 499 -18.54 16.18 -19.45
CA VAL A 499 -18.82 17.17 -20.51
C VAL A 499 -17.49 17.62 -21.10
N GLU A 500 -17.12 17.04 -22.26
CA GLU A 500 -15.78 17.15 -22.84
C GLU A 500 -15.32 18.61 -22.98
N ASP A 501 -16.17 19.50 -23.47
CA ASP A 501 -15.85 20.92 -23.65
C ASP A 501 -15.63 21.70 -22.32
N ARG A 502 -16.11 21.18 -21.19
CA ARG A 502 -15.98 21.82 -19.87
C ARG A 502 -14.83 21.26 -19.04
N MET A 503 -14.41 20.04 -19.32
CA MET A 503 -13.35 19.37 -18.56
C MET A 503 -12.05 20.17 -18.51
N PRO A 504 -11.49 20.70 -19.63
CA PRO A 504 -10.19 21.35 -19.61
C PRO A 504 -10.12 22.55 -18.67
N GLU A 505 -11.11 23.44 -18.75
CA GLU A 505 -11.14 24.64 -17.89
C GLU A 505 -11.46 24.30 -16.43
N ALA A 506 -12.32 23.30 -16.17
CA ALA A 506 -12.66 22.88 -14.82
C ALA A 506 -11.47 22.20 -14.10
N VAL A 507 -10.75 21.32 -14.79
CA VAL A 507 -9.53 20.66 -14.28
C VAL A 507 -8.42 21.68 -14.04
N LYS A 508 -8.20 22.61 -14.98
CA LYS A 508 -7.22 23.68 -14.83
C LYS A 508 -7.53 24.58 -13.62
N ALA A 509 -8.81 24.93 -13.44
CA ALA A 509 -9.23 25.76 -12.31
C ALA A 509 -9.03 25.03 -10.98
N LEU A 510 -9.37 23.74 -10.90
CA LEU A 510 -9.14 22.93 -9.72
C LEU A 510 -7.64 22.82 -9.39
N ALA A 511 -6.82 22.53 -10.40
CA ALA A 511 -5.36 22.47 -10.24
C ALA A 511 -4.80 23.82 -9.74
N HIS A 512 -5.27 24.93 -10.29
CA HIS A 512 -4.89 26.28 -9.84
C HIS A 512 -5.25 26.49 -8.36
N ASP A 513 -6.49 26.21 -7.96
CA ASP A 513 -6.99 26.49 -6.62
C ASP A 513 -6.22 25.66 -5.57
N LEU A 514 -5.98 24.35 -5.82
CA LEU A 514 -5.21 23.48 -4.93
C LEU A 514 -3.75 23.94 -4.81
N LEU A 515 -3.08 24.21 -5.93
CA LEU A 515 -1.70 24.69 -5.94
C LEU A 515 -1.54 26.05 -5.27
N MET A 516 -2.52 26.95 -5.36
CA MET A 516 -2.46 28.25 -4.70
C MET A 516 -2.67 28.15 -3.19
N ILE A 517 -3.52 27.21 -2.72
CA ILE A 517 -3.62 26.87 -1.29
C ILE A 517 -2.25 26.44 -0.75
N GLU A 518 -1.57 25.57 -1.48
CA GLU A 518 -0.23 25.11 -1.10
C GLU A 518 0.81 26.24 -1.16
N ALA A 519 0.85 27.01 -2.25
CA ALA A 519 1.82 28.08 -2.47
C ALA A 519 1.76 29.17 -1.39
N GLN A 520 0.56 29.42 -0.87
CA GLN A 520 0.32 30.44 0.16
C GLN A 520 0.41 29.88 1.59
N GLY A 521 0.47 28.54 1.75
CA GLY A 521 0.38 27.89 3.07
C GLY A 521 -0.94 28.24 3.78
N ASP A 522 -2.02 28.38 3.00
CA ASP A 522 -3.31 28.91 3.47
C ASP A 522 -4.14 27.79 4.16
N TYR A 523 -3.91 27.63 5.46
CA TYR A 523 -4.64 26.66 6.27
C TYR A 523 -6.16 26.92 6.30
N ASP A 524 -6.56 28.19 6.47
CA ASP A 524 -7.98 28.54 6.55
C ASP A 524 -8.68 28.35 5.20
N GLY A 525 -8.00 28.68 4.10
CA GLY A 525 -8.44 28.40 2.75
C GLY A 525 -8.54 26.90 2.47
N ALA A 526 -7.55 26.11 2.87
CA ALA A 526 -7.58 24.65 2.78
C ALA A 526 -8.78 24.06 3.54
N LYS A 527 -9.01 24.53 4.77
CA LYS A 527 -10.13 24.10 5.60
C LYS A 527 -11.47 24.41 4.94
N ALA A 528 -11.67 25.64 4.50
CA ALA A 528 -12.90 26.05 3.81
C ALA A 528 -13.11 25.26 2.50
N PHE A 529 -12.03 24.95 1.77
CA PHE A 529 -12.08 24.17 0.54
C PHE A 529 -12.50 22.72 0.80
N VAL A 530 -11.89 22.07 1.80
CA VAL A 530 -12.22 20.71 2.22
C VAL A 530 -13.64 20.62 2.78
N GLU A 531 -14.07 21.59 3.60
CA GLU A 531 -15.45 21.66 4.11
C GLU A 531 -16.47 21.82 2.99
N LYS A 532 -16.16 22.64 1.97
CA LYS A 532 -17.07 22.89 0.86
C LYS A 532 -17.22 21.73 -0.12
N TYR A 533 -16.11 21.04 -0.42
CA TYR A 533 -16.07 20.05 -1.50
C TYR A 533 -15.83 18.61 -1.02
N GLY A 534 -15.38 18.41 0.22
CA GLY A 534 -15.03 17.07 0.74
C GLY A 534 -16.19 16.30 1.37
N GLU A 535 -17.43 16.81 1.25
CA GLU A 535 -18.62 16.14 1.78
C GLU A 535 -19.21 15.15 0.76
N MET A 536 -19.74 14.04 1.26
CA MET A 536 -20.39 13.01 0.44
C MET A 536 -21.75 13.51 -0.07
N PRO A 537 -21.93 13.75 -1.38
CA PRO A 537 -23.24 14.14 -1.90
C PRO A 537 -24.21 12.94 -1.93
N THR A 538 -25.51 13.22 -1.80
CA THR A 538 -26.55 12.19 -1.73
C THR A 538 -26.55 11.28 -2.97
N ASP A 539 -26.39 11.85 -4.15
CA ASP A 539 -26.39 11.12 -5.42
C ASP A 539 -25.18 10.20 -5.56
N MET A 540 -24.01 10.59 -5.06
CA MET A 540 -22.84 9.69 -4.99
C MET A 540 -23.06 8.57 -3.98
N LYS A 541 -23.64 8.86 -2.83
CA LYS A 541 -23.98 7.82 -1.85
C LYS A 541 -24.92 6.76 -2.45
N GLU A 542 -26.00 7.19 -3.12
CA GLU A 542 -26.91 6.29 -3.84
C GLU A 542 -26.18 5.45 -4.90
N ALA A 543 -25.26 6.08 -5.64
CA ALA A 543 -24.43 5.37 -6.63
C ALA A 543 -23.55 4.31 -5.95
N LEU A 544 -22.86 4.64 -4.85
CA LEU A 544 -22.03 3.70 -4.09
C LEU A 544 -22.85 2.54 -3.50
N ASP A 545 -24.03 2.82 -2.97
CA ASP A 545 -24.94 1.78 -2.44
C ASP A 545 -25.34 0.77 -3.54
N SER A 546 -25.43 1.21 -4.80
CA SER A 546 -25.70 0.35 -5.95
C SER A 546 -24.53 -0.57 -6.35
N LEU A 547 -23.34 -0.38 -5.78
CA LEU A 547 -22.11 -1.14 -6.10
C LEU A 547 -21.81 -2.26 -5.09
N SER A 548 -22.75 -2.61 -4.21
CA SER A 548 -22.52 -3.56 -3.11
C SER A 548 -22.09 -4.96 -3.58
N ASP A 549 -22.49 -5.37 -4.79
CA ASP A 549 -22.13 -6.64 -5.45
C ASP A 549 -20.79 -6.60 -6.20
N ILE A 550 -20.17 -5.42 -6.34
CA ILE A 550 -18.85 -5.27 -6.96
C ILE A 550 -17.77 -5.35 -5.87
N PRO A 551 -16.73 -6.17 -6.05
CA PRO A 551 -15.64 -6.27 -5.07
C PRO A 551 -14.99 -4.92 -4.75
N THR A 552 -14.50 -4.76 -3.52
CA THR A 552 -13.75 -3.56 -3.10
C THR A 552 -12.28 -3.70 -3.49
N ASP A 553 -11.74 -4.92 -3.37
CA ASP A 553 -10.36 -5.23 -3.74
C ASP A 553 -10.23 -6.64 -4.31
N ILE A 554 -9.00 -7.06 -4.60
CA ILE A 554 -8.66 -8.39 -5.10
C ILE A 554 -8.08 -9.27 -3.99
N ARG A 555 -8.27 -10.58 -4.12
CA ARG A 555 -7.57 -11.61 -3.34
C ARG A 555 -6.61 -12.33 -4.28
N PRO A 556 -5.30 -12.03 -4.22
CA PRO A 556 -4.33 -12.61 -5.13
C PRO A 556 -4.08 -14.10 -4.85
N SER A 557 -3.92 -14.87 -5.92
CA SER A 557 -3.22 -16.15 -5.97
C SER A 557 -2.10 -16.02 -6.99
N TYR A 558 -0.94 -16.62 -6.73
CA TYR A 558 0.23 -16.34 -7.56
C TYR A 558 0.53 -17.45 -8.54
N LEU A 559 0.61 -17.09 -9.83
CA LEU A 559 0.93 -18.04 -10.91
C LEU A 559 2.30 -18.70 -10.71
N ILE A 560 3.25 -17.96 -10.11
CA ILE A 560 4.62 -18.42 -9.82
C ILE A 560 4.64 -19.70 -8.97
N GLU A 561 3.69 -19.89 -8.05
CA GLU A 561 3.63 -21.08 -7.20
C GLU A 561 3.44 -22.37 -8.02
N LYS A 562 2.67 -22.27 -9.12
CA LYS A 562 2.46 -23.38 -10.06
C LYS A 562 3.70 -23.58 -10.97
N GLN A 563 4.30 -22.46 -11.41
CA GLN A 563 5.45 -22.46 -12.34
C GLN A 563 6.69 -23.05 -11.68
N MET A 564 7.00 -22.67 -10.45
CA MET A 564 8.17 -23.16 -9.70
C MET A 564 8.18 -24.68 -9.52
N ALA A 565 7.03 -25.35 -9.58
CA ALA A 565 6.95 -26.81 -9.51
C ALA A 565 7.55 -27.49 -10.76
N SER A 566 7.70 -26.75 -11.86
CA SER A 566 8.26 -27.23 -13.13
C SER A 566 9.71 -26.81 -13.36
N TRP A 567 10.28 -25.95 -12.52
CA TRP A 567 11.66 -25.42 -12.62
C TRP A 567 12.73 -26.38 -11.99
#